data_33a661159b4f60b4a6701e50504bf520
#
_entry.id   33a661159b4f60b4a6701e50504bf520
#
_cell.length_a   1.000
_cell.length_b   1.000
_cell.length_c   1.000
_cell.angle_alpha   90.00
_cell.angle_beta   90.00
_cell.angle_gamma   90.00
#
_symmetry.space_group_name_H-M   'P 1'
#
loop_
_entity.id
_entity.type
_entity.pdbx_description
1 polymer ?
#
loop_
_entity_poly.entity_id
_entity_poly.type
_entity_poly.pdbx_seq_one_letter_code
_entity_poly.pdbx_strand_id
1 'polypeptide(L)'
;CGARDLGEALRRINEGASMIRTKGEPGTGDVVQAVRHMRKMNADIRRITSMRTDELFEEAKQLQVPYELVLYVHENGKLPVVNFAAGGVATPADAALMMQLGAEGVFVGSGIFKSGNPAKRASAIVQAVTNYTDAKLIAELSEDLGEAMVGINPSEIQIIMEERGK
;
A
#
# COMPACT_ATOMS: atom_id res chain seq x y z
N CYS A 1 -9.83 -3.06 4.44
CA CYS A 1 -9.13 -4.31 4.77
C CYS A 1 -7.69 -4.30 4.27
N GLY A 2 -6.81 -5.10 4.90
CA GLY A 2 -5.43 -5.31 4.42
C GLY A 2 -5.34 -6.45 3.42
N ALA A 3 -4.46 -6.31 2.42
CA ALA A 3 -4.13 -7.35 1.47
C ALA A 3 -2.65 -7.30 1.07
N ARG A 4 -2.06 -8.48 0.80
CA ARG A 4 -0.66 -8.65 0.36
C ARG A 4 -0.55 -8.80 -1.16
N ASP A 5 -1.61 -9.31 -1.76
CA ASP A 5 -1.70 -9.68 -3.16
C ASP A 5 -3.11 -9.47 -3.69
N LEU A 6 -3.27 -9.63 -4.99
CA LEU A 6 -4.55 -9.41 -5.64
C LEU A 6 -5.63 -10.41 -5.20
N GLY A 7 -5.29 -11.68 -5.01
CA GLY A 7 -6.26 -12.69 -4.57
C GLY A 7 -6.85 -12.36 -3.21
N GLU A 8 -5.99 -11.98 -2.24
CA GLU A 8 -6.46 -11.53 -0.92
C GLU A 8 -7.33 -10.28 -1.04
N ALA A 9 -6.92 -9.30 -1.85
CA ALA A 9 -7.69 -8.08 -2.06
C ALA A 9 -9.09 -8.37 -2.61
N LEU A 10 -9.18 -9.18 -3.65
CA LEU A 10 -10.46 -9.53 -4.28
C LEU A 10 -11.37 -10.33 -3.33
N ARG A 11 -10.82 -11.23 -2.51
CA ARG A 11 -11.59 -11.91 -1.46
C ARG A 11 -12.19 -10.93 -0.45
N ARG A 12 -11.39 -9.95 0.02
CA ARG A 12 -11.88 -8.91 0.95
C ARG A 12 -12.95 -8.03 0.29
N ILE A 13 -12.78 -7.68 -0.98
CA ILE A 13 -13.79 -6.93 -1.74
C ILE A 13 -15.08 -7.74 -1.87
N ASN A 14 -14.99 -9.03 -2.16
CA ASN A 14 -16.16 -9.92 -2.20
C ASN A 14 -16.89 -10.02 -0.85
N GLU A 15 -16.17 -9.90 0.24
CA GLU A 15 -16.71 -9.84 1.61
C GLU A 15 -17.28 -8.45 1.99
N GLY A 16 -17.22 -7.47 1.10
CA GLY A 16 -17.78 -6.14 1.27
C GLY A 16 -16.78 -5.05 1.66
N ALA A 17 -15.46 -5.30 1.51
CA ALA A 17 -14.47 -4.24 1.74
C ALA A 17 -14.62 -3.14 0.68
N SER A 18 -14.78 -1.89 1.12
CA SER A 18 -14.85 -0.69 0.29
C SER A 18 -13.53 0.06 0.14
N MET A 19 -12.48 -0.45 0.78
CA MET A 19 -11.10 0.03 0.65
C MET A 19 -10.13 -1.10 0.94
N ILE A 20 -9.04 -1.17 0.17
CA ILE A 20 -7.90 -2.06 0.42
C ILE A 20 -6.69 -1.23 0.84
N ARG A 21 -5.85 -1.80 1.69
CA ARG A 21 -4.53 -1.27 2.02
C ARG A 21 -3.48 -2.37 2.06
N THR A 22 -2.22 -1.99 1.91
CA THR A 22 -1.11 -2.91 2.12
C THR A 22 -1.04 -3.37 3.59
N LYS A 23 -0.47 -4.55 3.83
CA LYS A 23 -0.22 -5.12 5.16
C LYS A 23 1.22 -4.87 5.64
N GLY A 24 1.81 -3.71 5.32
CA GLY A 24 3.11 -3.34 5.86
C GLY A 24 3.09 -3.26 7.39
N GLU A 25 4.22 -3.53 8.04
CA GLU A 25 4.29 -3.60 9.49
C GLU A 25 4.28 -2.20 10.11
N PRO A 26 3.29 -1.86 10.93
CA PRO A 26 3.20 -0.56 11.58
C PRO A 26 4.25 -0.41 12.70
N GLY A 27 4.69 0.82 12.94
CA GLY A 27 5.62 1.12 14.04
C GLY A 27 7.09 0.83 13.76
N THR A 28 7.43 0.33 12.57
CA THR A 28 8.81 0.01 12.19
C THR A 28 9.56 1.20 11.59
N GLY A 29 8.84 2.15 10.97
CA GLY A 29 9.47 3.15 10.11
C GLY A 29 10.12 2.57 8.85
N ASP A 30 9.82 1.31 8.53
CA ASP A 30 10.33 0.59 7.36
C ASP A 30 9.17 0.28 6.39
N VAL A 31 9.20 0.92 5.24
CA VAL A 31 8.17 0.85 4.21
C VAL A 31 8.33 -0.36 3.28
N VAL A 32 9.39 -1.16 3.43
CA VAL A 32 9.76 -2.24 2.49
C VAL A 32 8.63 -3.25 2.28
N GLN A 33 7.91 -3.64 3.33
CA GLN A 33 6.79 -4.59 3.19
C GLN A 33 5.64 -3.98 2.39
N ALA A 34 5.28 -2.72 2.65
CA ALA A 34 4.26 -2.02 1.88
C ALA A 34 4.66 -1.91 0.39
N VAL A 35 5.92 -1.62 0.10
CA VAL A 35 6.48 -1.61 -1.27
C VAL A 35 6.35 -2.98 -1.94
N ARG A 36 6.70 -4.06 -1.25
CA ARG A 36 6.56 -5.43 -1.77
C ARG A 36 5.11 -5.76 -2.12
N HIS A 37 4.18 -5.44 -1.25
CA HIS A 37 2.75 -5.69 -1.49
C HIS A 37 2.21 -4.87 -2.67
N MET A 38 2.55 -3.57 -2.77
CA MET A 38 2.16 -2.76 -3.93
C MET A 38 2.74 -3.30 -5.24
N ARG A 39 4.02 -3.68 -5.25
CA ARG A 39 4.64 -4.28 -6.44
C ARG A 39 4.00 -5.61 -6.82
N LYS A 40 3.68 -6.46 -5.84
CA LYS A 40 2.99 -7.72 -6.07
C LYS A 40 1.60 -7.49 -6.65
N MET A 41 0.81 -6.59 -6.05
CA MET A 41 -0.51 -6.19 -6.54
C MET A 41 -0.46 -5.74 -7.99
N ASN A 42 0.46 -4.82 -8.30
CA ASN A 42 0.61 -4.29 -9.66
C ASN A 42 1.06 -5.37 -10.66
N ALA A 43 1.91 -6.31 -10.24
CA ALA A 43 2.32 -7.43 -11.08
C ALA A 43 1.15 -8.37 -11.38
N ASP A 44 0.34 -8.68 -10.38
CA ASP A 44 -0.84 -9.54 -10.54
C ASP A 44 -1.89 -8.87 -11.44
N ILE A 45 -2.15 -7.58 -11.24
CA ILE A 45 -3.06 -6.81 -12.11
C ILE A 45 -2.57 -6.83 -13.57
N ARG A 46 -1.29 -6.51 -13.82
CA ARG A 46 -0.73 -6.56 -15.17
C ARG A 46 -0.83 -7.95 -15.79
N ARG A 47 -0.60 -9.01 -15.02
CA ARG A 47 -0.75 -10.39 -15.49
C ARG A 47 -2.18 -10.65 -15.93
N ILE A 48 -3.17 -10.31 -15.13
CA ILE A 48 -4.58 -10.51 -15.47
C ILE A 48 -5.01 -9.69 -16.68
N THR A 49 -4.58 -8.44 -16.80
CA THR A 49 -4.91 -7.60 -17.96
C THR A 49 -4.32 -8.13 -19.28
N SER A 50 -3.24 -8.92 -19.22
CA SER A 50 -2.61 -9.54 -20.39
C SER A 50 -3.16 -10.92 -20.74
N MET A 51 -4.02 -11.51 -19.90
CA MET A 51 -4.62 -12.83 -20.15
C MET A 51 -5.71 -12.76 -21.22
N ARG A 52 -6.00 -13.89 -21.84
CA ARG A 52 -7.18 -14.04 -22.68
C ARG A 52 -8.42 -14.24 -21.81
N THR A 53 -9.57 -13.81 -22.29
CA THR A 53 -10.83 -13.89 -21.52
C THR A 53 -11.20 -15.32 -21.12
N ASP A 54 -10.86 -16.31 -21.97
CA ASP A 54 -11.10 -17.72 -21.69
C ASP A 54 -10.23 -18.30 -20.56
N GLU A 55 -9.10 -17.67 -20.23
CA GLU A 55 -8.21 -18.06 -19.14
C GLU A 55 -8.67 -17.54 -17.77
N LEU A 56 -9.52 -16.49 -17.75
CA LEU A 56 -9.94 -15.83 -16.51
C LEU A 56 -10.76 -16.71 -15.57
N PHE A 57 -11.46 -17.73 -16.09
CA PHE A 57 -12.18 -18.69 -15.23
C PHE A 57 -11.24 -19.53 -14.37
N GLU A 58 -10.13 -20.00 -14.96
CA GLU A 58 -9.12 -20.74 -14.22
C GLU A 58 -8.42 -19.83 -13.21
N GLU A 59 -8.11 -18.61 -13.59
CA GLU A 59 -7.52 -17.63 -12.69
C GLU A 59 -8.42 -17.31 -11.49
N ALA A 60 -9.73 -17.16 -11.70
CA ALA A 60 -10.70 -16.95 -10.64
C ALA A 60 -10.71 -18.11 -9.62
N LYS A 61 -10.61 -19.35 -10.10
CA LYS A 61 -10.48 -20.54 -9.24
C LYS A 61 -9.18 -20.52 -8.44
N GLN A 62 -8.05 -20.20 -9.08
CA GLN A 62 -6.74 -20.14 -8.42
C GLN A 62 -6.72 -19.06 -7.34
N LEU A 63 -7.29 -17.89 -7.59
CA LEU A 63 -7.41 -16.80 -6.63
C LEU A 63 -8.52 -17.03 -5.58
N GLN A 64 -9.39 -18.01 -5.80
CA GLN A 64 -10.56 -18.31 -4.95
C GLN A 64 -11.50 -17.10 -4.80
N VAL A 65 -11.86 -16.50 -5.94
CA VAL A 65 -12.73 -15.32 -6.01
C VAL A 65 -13.78 -15.47 -7.11
N PRO A 66 -14.91 -14.72 -7.06
CA PRO A 66 -15.86 -14.67 -8.15
C PRO A 66 -15.23 -14.22 -9.46
N TYR A 67 -15.67 -14.83 -10.56
CA TYR A 67 -15.20 -14.52 -11.92
C TYR A 67 -15.36 -13.03 -12.26
N GLU A 68 -16.47 -12.42 -11.85
CA GLU A 68 -16.81 -11.03 -12.14
C GLU A 68 -15.76 -10.04 -11.60
N LEU A 69 -15.12 -10.35 -10.46
CA LEU A 69 -14.05 -9.53 -9.92
C LEU A 69 -12.76 -9.63 -10.73
N VAL A 70 -12.43 -10.83 -11.23
CA VAL A 70 -11.28 -11.03 -12.11
C VAL A 70 -11.51 -10.35 -13.45
N LEU A 71 -12.70 -10.50 -14.01
CA LEU A 71 -13.12 -9.81 -15.24
C LEU A 71 -13.04 -8.28 -15.09
N TYR A 72 -13.51 -7.73 -13.96
CA TYR A 72 -13.38 -6.31 -13.69
C TYR A 72 -11.93 -5.85 -13.73
N VAL A 73 -11.01 -6.57 -13.07
CA VAL A 73 -9.58 -6.24 -13.07
C VAL A 73 -8.99 -6.36 -14.48
N HIS A 74 -9.38 -7.38 -15.23
CA HIS A 74 -8.94 -7.59 -16.61
C HIS A 74 -9.33 -6.39 -17.51
N GLU A 75 -10.57 -5.93 -17.42
CA GLU A 75 -11.11 -4.85 -18.26
C GLU A 75 -10.62 -3.46 -17.83
N ASN A 76 -10.43 -3.23 -16.52
CA ASN A 76 -10.17 -1.90 -15.97
C ASN A 76 -8.71 -1.69 -15.54
N GLY A 77 -7.90 -2.73 -15.41
CA GLY A 77 -6.50 -2.63 -14.98
C GLY A 77 -6.31 -2.13 -13.55
N LYS A 78 -7.33 -2.23 -12.70
CA LYS A 78 -7.32 -1.76 -11.31
C LYS A 78 -8.33 -2.50 -10.45
N LEU A 79 -8.23 -2.34 -9.13
CA LEU A 79 -9.27 -2.80 -8.20
C LEU A 79 -10.57 -1.99 -8.35
N PRO A 80 -11.75 -2.57 -8.04
CA PRO A 80 -13.02 -1.83 -8.00
C PRO A 80 -13.14 -0.86 -6.82
N VAL A 81 -12.18 -0.87 -5.89
CA VAL A 81 -12.10 0.01 -4.72
C VAL A 81 -10.72 0.62 -4.62
N VAL A 82 -10.57 1.71 -3.86
CA VAL A 82 -9.29 2.37 -3.65
C VAL A 82 -8.29 1.49 -2.93
N ASN A 83 -7.02 1.60 -3.30
CA ASN A 83 -5.91 0.85 -2.70
C ASN A 83 -4.87 1.80 -2.09
N PHE A 84 -4.80 1.82 -0.77
CA PHE A 84 -3.90 2.68 -0.01
C PHE A 84 -2.65 1.93 0.44
N ALA A 85 -1.55 2.65 0.63
CA ALA A 85 -0.37 2.13 1.28
C ALA A 85 -0.43 2.33 2.80
N ALA A 86 -0.07 1.31 3.55
CA ALA A 86 0.00 1.34 5.00
C ALA A 86 1.14 0.46 5.51
N GLY A 87 1.73 0.89 6.63
CA GLY A 87 2.81 0.17 7.31
C GLY A 87 4.21 0.71 6.97
N GLY A 88 4.84 1.30 7.97
CA GLY A 88 6.21 1.78 7.89
C GLY A 88 6.43 3.17 7.27
N VAL A 89 5.39 3.82 6.74
CA VAL A 89 5.52 5.18 6.18
C VAL A 89 5.86 6.16 7.31
N ALA A 90 7.00 6.84 7.19
CA ALA A 90 7.51 7.76 8.22
C ALA A 90 8.04 9.09 7.67
N THR A 91 8.28 9.18 6.36
CA THR A 91 8.88 10.35 5.71
C THR A 91 8.06 10.82 4.51
N PRO A 92 8.23 12.08 4.06
CA PRO A 92 7.66 12.55 2.79
C PRO A 92 8.09 11.71 1.60
N ALA A 93 9.35 11.25 1.58
CA ALA A 93 9.89 10.41 0.52
C ALA A 93 9.21 9.03 0.49
N ASP A 94 8.93 8.39 1.64
CA ASP A 94 8.19 7.15 1.71
C ASP A 94 6.78 7.31 1.13
N ALA A 95 6.09 8.39 1.51
CA ALA A 95 4.75 8.69 1.02
C ALA A 95 4.76 8.90 -0.50
N ALA A 96 5.68 9.70 -1.01
CA ALA A 96 5.82 9.93 -2.45
C ALA A 96 6.16 8.63 -3.21
N LEU A 97 7.04 7.79 -2.67
CA LEU A 97 7.35 6.48 -3.26
C LEU A 97 6.11 5.60 -3.38
N MET A 98 5.28 5.53 -2.34
CA MET A 98 4.06 4.73 -2.38
C MET A 98 3.06 5.25 -3.43
N MET A 99 2.92 6.58 -3.55
CA MET A 99 2.10 7.19 -4.60
C MET A 99 2.64 6.89 -6.00
N GLN A 100 3.96 6.96 -6.21
CA GLN A 100 4.62 6.60 -7.48
C GLN A 100 4.44 5.11 -7.83
N LEU A 101 4.30 4.24 -6.83
CA LEU A 101 3.99 2.83 -7.02
C LEU A 101 2.50 2.56 -7.30
N GLY A 102 1.67 3.62 -7.38
CA GLY A 102 0.25 3.50 -7.72
C GLY A 102 -0.69 3.37 -6.53
N ALA A 103 -0.24 3.66 -5.31
CA ALA A 103 -1.16 3.83 -4.19
C ALA A 103 -2.05 5.06 -4.43
N GLU A 104 -3.30 4.99 -4.04
CA GLU A 104 -4.26 6.09 -4.15
C GLU A 104 -4.31 6.97 -2.88
N GLY A 105 -3.46 6.65 -1.92
CA GLY A 105 -3.25 7.37 -0.68
C GLY A 105 -2.37 6.60 0.28
N VAL A 106 -2.06 7.20 1.44
CA VAL A 106 -1.24 6.58 2.48
C VAL A 106 -1.90 6.69 3.85
N PHE A 107 -1.73 5.65 4.67
CA PHE A 107 -2.02 5.71 6.10
C PHE A 107 -0.72 5.88 6.87
N VAL A 108 -0.65 6.90 7.71
CA VAL A 108 0.52 7.19 8.53
C VAL A 108 0.11 7.36 9.98
N GLY A 109 0.69 6.57 10.86
CA GLY A 109 0.46 6.62 12.30
C GLY A 109 1.71 7.04 13.06
N SER A 110 2.44 6.05 13.60
CA SER A 110 3.64 6.30 14.42
C SER A 110 4.70 7.14 13.72
N GLY A 111 4.81 7.07 12.40
CA GLY A 111 5.73 7.90 11.62
C GLY A 111 5.53 9.41 11.85
N ILE A 112 4.29 9.82 12.11
CA ILE A 112 3.94 11.19 12.48
C ILE A 112 3.97 11.36 14.00
N PHE A 113 3.17 10.59 14.73
CA PHE A 113 2.89 10.84 16.15
C PHE A 113 4.08 10.61 17.08
N LYS A 114 5.06 9.77 16.69
CA LYS A 114 6.29 9.52 17.44
C LYS A 114 7.50 10.34 16.93
N SER A 115 7.29 11.29 16.02
CA SER A 115 8.36 12.18 15.54
C SER A 115 8.55 13.40 16.46
N GLY A 116 9.71 14.04 16.37
CA GLY A 116 10.02 15.25 17.16
C GLY A 116 9.13 16.46 16.81
N ASN A 117 8.53 16.51 15.62
CA ASN A 117 7.59 17.56 15.21
C ASN A 117 6.43 16.97 14.39
N PRO A 118 5.41 16.38 15.04
CA PRO A 118 4.30 15.71 14.37
C PRO A 118 3.53 16.61 13.39
N ALA A 119 3.28 17.86 13.77
CA ALA A 119 2.50 18.79 12.94
C ALA A 119 3.23 19.12 11.62
N LYS A 120 4.52 19.48 11.71
CA LYS A 120 5.33 19.77 10.51
C LYS A 120 5.47 18.53 9.63
N ARG A 121 5.72 17.37 10.23
CA ARG A 121 5.84 16.10 9.51
C ARG A 121 4.55 15.69 8.81
N ALA A 122 3.41 15.83 9.46
CA ALA A 122 2.10 15.57 8.85
C ALA A 122 1.85 16.46 7.63
N SER A 123 2.09 17.78 7.78
CA SER A 123 1.96 18.72 6.67
C SER A 123 2.90 18.38 5.50
N ALA A 124 4.15 18.02 5.77
CA ALA A 124 5.11 17.63 4.75
C ALA A 124 4.68 16.35 4.01
N ILE A 125 4.18 15.35 4.73
CA ILE A 125 3.67 14.10 4.14
C ILE A 125 2.45 14.37 3.26
N VAL A 126 1.50 15.18 3.70
CA VAL A 126 0.32 15.54 2.89
C VAL A 126 0.72 16.23 1.60
N GLN A 127 1.65 17.18 1.66
CA GLN A 127 2.16 17.87 0.48
C GLN A 127 2.92 16.91 -0.47
N ALA A 128 3.70 15.97 0.08
CA ALA A 128 4.40 14.95 -0.69
C ALA A 128 3.44 13.99 -1.40
N VAL A 129 2.32 13.61 -0.78
CA VAL A 129 1.26 12.82 -1.42
C VAL A 129 0.63 13.56 -2.59
N THR A 130 0.35 14.85 -2.40
CA THR A 130 -0.26 15.69 -3.45
C THR A 130 0.68 15.94 -4.62
N ASN A 131 1.98 16.08 -4.35
CA ASN A 131 3.01 16.47 -5.32
C ASN A 131 4.08 15.39 -5.50
N TYR A 132 3.70 14.12 -5.47
CA TYR A 132 4.61 12.99 -5.39
C TYR A 132 5.56 12.83 -6.60
N THR A 133 5.33 13.54 -7.69
CA THR A 133 6.21 13.59 -8.88
C THR A 133 7.20 14.75 -8.86
N ASP A 134 7.06 15.70 -7.94
CA ASP A 134 7.98 16.85 -7.81
C ASP A 134 9.13 16.50 -6.84
N ALA A 135 10.22 15.99 -7.42
CA ALA A 135 11.38 15.57 -6.64
C ALA A 135 12.03 16.73 -5.86
N LYS A 136 12.01 17.95 -6.39
CA LYS A 136 12.57 19.14 -5.74
C LYS A 136 11.75 19.48 -4.49
N LEU A 137 10.44 19.57 -4.65
CA LEU A 137 9.54 19.85 -3.51
C LEU A 137 9.65 18.76 -2.44
N ILE A 138 9.71 17.48 -2.81
CA ILE A 138 9.87 16.37 -1.86
C ILE A 138 11.17 16.50 -1.06
N ALA A 139 12.28 16.92 -1.70
CA ALA A 139 13.54 17.18 -1.01
C ALA A 139 13.40 18.34 -0.02
N GLU A 140 12.82 19.46 -0.42
CA GLU A 140 12.55 20.62 0.45
C GLU A 140 11.63 20.26 1.64
N LEU A 141 10.58 19.47 1.40
CA LEU A 141 9.66 18.99 2.44
C LEU A 141 10.32 18.02 3.43
N SER A 142 11.44 17.43 3.07
CA SER A 142 12.18 16.49 3.92
C SER A 142 13.17 17.17 4.87
N GLU A 143 13.37 18.49 4.73
CA GLU A 143 14.28 19.25 5.57
C GLU A 143 13.65 19.65 6.92
N ASP A 144 14.48 19.69 7.96
CA ASP A 144 14.13 20.23 9.30
C ASP A 144 12.82 19.65 9.90
N LEU A 145 12.55 18.38 9.69
CA LEU A 145 11.35 17.71 10.23
C LEU A 145 11.47 17.32 11.71
N GLY A 146 12.58 17.65 12.36
CA GLY A 146 12.91 17.17 13.69
C GLY A 146 13.32 15.69 13.69
N GLU A 147 13.49 15.13 14.88
CA GLU A 147 13.89 13.75 15.02
C GLU A 147 12.86 12.79 14.40
N ALA A 148 13.37 11.78 13.69
CA ALA A 148 12.53 10.70 13.18
C ALA A 148 12.02 9.83 14.33
N MET A 149 10.91 9.11 14.09
CA MET A 149 10.45 8.10 15.03
C MET A 149 11.51 7.04 15.28
N VAL A 150 11.60 6.55 16.51
CA VAL A 150 12.34 5.31 16.81
C VAL A 150 11.45 4.14 16.40
N GLY A 151 11.88 3.39 15.37
CA GLY A 151 11.15 2.24 14.85
C GLY A 151 11.35 1.00 15.71
N ILE A 152 10.41 0.06 15.62
CA ILE A 152 10.55 -1.30 16.14
C ILE A 152 11.28 -2.12 15.07
N ASN A 153 12.30 -2.89 15.47
CA ASN A 153 12.97 -3.78 14.53
C ASN A 153 12.01 -4.90 14.08
N PRO A 154 11.78 -5.07 12.78
CA PRO A 154 10.89 -6.12 12.27
C PRO A 154 11.24 -7.54 12.78
N SER A 155 12.52 -7.83 13.02
CA SER A 155 12.97 -9.14 13.55
C SER A 155 12.55 -9.41 15.00
N GLU A 156 12.14 -8.40 15.75
CA GLU A 156 11.66 -8.51 17.14
C GLU A 156 10.14 -8.73 17.23
N ILE A 157 9.43 -8.66 16.10
CA ILE A 157 7.98 -8.78 16.06
C ILE A 157 7.61 -10.26 15.96
N GLN A 158 6.90 -10.77 16.96
CA GLN A 158 6.49 -12.19 17.02
C GLN A 158 5.38 -12.55 16.02
N ILE A 159 4.42 -11.65 15.82
CA ILE A 159 3.30 -11.84 14.87
C ILE A 159 3.23 -10.62 13.96
N ILE A 160 3.73 -10.78 12.76
CA ILE A 160 3.71 -9.71 11.76
C ILE A 160 2.31 -9.50 11.17
N MET A 161 2.02 -8.27 10.77
CA MET A 161 0.72 -7.87 10.20
C MET A 161 0.36 -8.69 8.96
N GLU A 162 1.36 -9.06 8.16
CA GLU A 162 1.21 -9.84 6.94
C GLU A 162 0.54 -11.21 7.19
N GLU A 163 0.76 -11.80 8.36
CA GLU A 163 0.24 -13.14 8.71
C GLU A 163 -1.16 -13.12 9.31
N ARG A 164 -1.64 -11.94 9.71
CA ARG A 164 -2.97 -11.81 10.30
C ARG A 164 -4.06 -11.98 9.25
N GLY A 165 -5.05 -12.82 9.58
CA GLY A 165 -6.21 -13.09 8.72
C GLY A 165 -5.90 -14.06 7.57
N LYS A 166 -4.94 -14.96 7.76
CA LYS A 166 -4.77 -16.14 6.90
C LYS A 166 -5.84 -17.16 7.20
#